data_4f3c66a10176fcff82fa79c8c6654252
#
_entry.id   4f3c66a10176fcff82fa79c8c6654252
#
_cell.length_a   1.000
_cell.length_b   1.000
_cell.length_c   1.000
_cell.angle_alpha   90.00
_cell.angle_beta   90.00
_cell.angle_gamma   90.00
#
_symmetry.space_group_name_H-M   'P 1'
#
loop_
_entity.id
_entity.type
_entity.pdbx_description
1 polymer ?
#
loop_
_entity_poly.entity_id
_entity_poly.type
_entity_poly.pdbx_seq_one_letter_code
_entity_poly.pdbx_strand_id
1 'polypeptide(L)'
;MKGIILFILFFQVLIFNNFAQNSVLREKINKISQAKRATVGVGIMDFENGDTLTFNGKRHFPMQSVFKFHVALAVLNEVDKGKLALNQAIFVSKSDLIPNLYSPMREKYPEGNINLPLSEIIKNTVSQSDNSGCDILFKLIGGTEKVNKYIHKLGVKDVEILDPEVRIQNDWTLQYRNYSTPFAAIQLLQKFHKQHILSKSSQDFLYKIMTETTTGLTKIKGLLPREAIVAHKTGFSGKNKEGLTGATNDIGIITLPNGKQFAIAIFVSDSMEDEITNDKMIAEIALAVWDYYLRK
;
A
#
# COMPACT_ATOMS: atom_id res chain seq x y z
N MET A 1 38.90 -12.47 30.40
CA MET A 1 37.79 -13.44 30.30
C MET A 1 36.45 -12.96 30.87
N LYS A 2 36.40 -12.21 31.99
CA LYS A 2 35.15 -11.73 32.62
C LYS A 2 34.34 -10.74 31.74
N GLY A 3 34.99 -9.89 30.93
CA GLY A 3 34.26 -8.92 30.05
C GLY A 3 33.57 -9.53 28.85
N ILE A 4 34.12 -10.63 28.29
CA ILE A 4 33.53 -11.31 27.12
C ILE A 4 32.26 -12.09 27.53
N ILE A 5 32.24 -12.68 28.72
CA ILE A 5 31.07 -13.42 29.24
C ILE A 5 29.91 -12.48 29.51
N LEU A 6 30.16 -11.25 30.01
CA LEU A 6 29.12 -10.25 30.27
C LEU A 6 28.49 -9.74 28.97
N PHE A 7 29.29 -9.58 27.89
CA PHE A 7 28.83 -9.14 26.59
C PHE A 7 27.95 -10.20 25.89
N ILE A 8 28.31 -11.48 26.01
CA ILE A 8 27.52 -12.61 25.46
C ILE A 8 26.17 -12.74 26.19
N LEU A 9 26.14 -12.61 27.52
CA LEU A 9 24.92 -12.65 28.32
C LEU A 9 23.97 -11.48 27.98
N PHE A 10 24.50 -10.27 27.80
CA PHE A 10 23.70 -9.10 27.43
C PHE A 10 23.10 -9.24 26.02
N PHE A 11 23.86 -9.80 25.06
CA PHE A 11 23.41 -10.05 23.70
C PHE A 11 22.33 -11.16 23.64
N GLN A 12 22.46 -12.20 24.46
CA GLN A 12 21.43 -13.25 24.58
C GLN A 12 20.10 -12.70 25.16
N VAL A 13 20.15 -11.85 26.18
CA VAL A 13 18.95 -11.23 26.79
C VAL A 13 18.21 -10.36 25.77
N LEU A 14 18.93 -9.60 24.94
CA LEU A 14 18.33 -8.76 23.87
C LEU A 14 17.64 -9.62 22.78
N ILE A 15 18.27 -10.74 22.39
CA ILE A 15 17.68 -11.66 21.41
C ILE A 15 16.41 -12.32 21.95
N PHE A 16 16.43 -12.79 23.20
CA PHE A 16 15.27 -13.39 23.85
C PHE A 16 14.11 -12.42 24.00
N ASN A 17 14.37 -11.15 24.35
CA ASN A 17 13.33 -10.13 24.44
C ASN A 17 12.69 -9.82 23.08
N ASN A 18 13.46 -9.73 22.01
CA ASN A 18 12.91 -9.51 20.65
C ASN A 18 12.05 -10.70 20.17
N PHE A 19 12.47 -11.95 20.43
CA PHE A 19 11.67 -13.12 20.11
C PHE A 19 10.36 -13.17 20.87
N ALA A 20 10.39 -12.86 22.17
CA ALA A 20 9.21 -12.82 23.02
C ALA A 20 8.21 -11.72 22.57
N GLN A 21 8.70 -10.52 22.26
CA GLN A 21 7.87 -9.41 21.79
C GLN A 21 7.25 -9.69 20.41
N ASN A 22 8.00 -10.28 19.48
CA ASN A 22 7.49 -10.69 18.16
C ASN A 22 6.42 -11.76 18.27
N SER A 23 6.53 -12.70 19.23
CA SER A 23 5.52 -13.72 19.47
C SER A 23 4.22 -13.13 20.02
N VAL A 24 4.30 -12.16 20.93
CA VAL A 24 3.14 -11.45 21.49
C VAL A 24 2.40 -10.65 20.41
N LEU A 25 3.12 -9.92 19.55
CA LEU A 25 2.50 -9.19 18.46
C LEU A 25 1.81 -10.13 17.46
N ARG A 26 2.48 -11.25 17.10
CA ARG A 26 1.90 -12.27 16.22
C ARG A 26 0.61 -12.87 16.80
N GLU A 27 0.61 -13.17 18.11
CA GLU A 27 -0.57 -13.68 18.78
C GLU A 27 -1.72 -12.66 18.79
N LYS A 28 -1.42 -11.37 19.02
CA LYS A 28 -2.42 -10.29 18.98
C LYS A 28 -3.04 -10.17 17.58
N ILE A 29 -2.23 -10.21 16.50
CA ILE A 29 -2.70 -10.24 15.12
C ILE A 29 -3.59 -11.46 14.87
N ASN A 30 -3.17 -12.64 15.34
CA ASN A 30 -3.95 -13.87 15.22
C ASN A 30 -5.31 -13.76 15.90
N LYS A 31 -5.37 -13.23 17.13
CA LYS A 31 -6.64 -13.03 17.87
C LYS A 31 -7.60 -12.08 17.17
N ILE A 32 -7.09 -11.01 16.53
CA ILE A 32 -7.92 -10.07 15.77
C ILE A 32 -8.55 -10.77 14.56
N SER A 33 -7.81 -11.66 13.89
CA SER A 33 -8.20 -12.27 12.61
C SER A 33 -8.99 -13.58 12.76
N GLN A 34 -8.66 -14.45 13.74
CA GLN A 34 -9.16 -15.83 13.81
C GLN A 34 -10.66 -15.95 14.05
N ALA A 35 -11.30 -14.94 14.68
CA ALA A 35 -12.73 -14.92 14.96
C ALA A 35 -13.57 -14.39 13.79
N LYS A 36 -12.94 -14.14 12.63
CA LYS A 36 -13.55 -13.49 11.47
C LYS A 36 -13.60 -14.43 10.27
N ARG A 37 -14.69 -14.32 9.51
CA ARG A 37 -14.85 -15.04 8.23
C ARG A 37 -14.14 -14.28 7.11
N ALA A 38 -12.82 -14.16 7.23
CA ALA A 38 -11.95 -13.44 6.33
C ALA A 38 -10.55 -14.05 6.31
N THR A 39 -9.83 -13.85 5.24
CA THR A 39 -8.40 -14.15 5.16
C THR A 39 -7.59 -12.89 5.39
N VAL A 40 -6.75 -12.87 6.42
CA VAL A 40 -5.92 -11.72 6.77
C VAL A 40 -4.45 -12.00 6.45
N GLY A 41 -3.79 -11.04 5.82
CA GLY A 41 -2.35 -11.03 5.58
C GLY A 41 -1.72 -9.76 6.13
N VAL A 42 -0.60 -9.89 6.86
CA VAL A 42 0.11 -8.75 7.43
C VAL A 42 1.59 -8.84 7.13
N GLY A 43 2.17 -7.72 6.74
CA GLY A 43 3.60 -7.51 6.64
C GLY A 43 4.00 -6.26 7.41
N ILE A 44 5.10 -6.33 8.16
CA ILE A 44 5.64 -5.24 8.95
C ILE A 44 7.16 -5.28 8.79
N MET A 45 7.79 -4.11 8.59
CA MET A 45 9.24 -4.00 8.47
C MET A 45 9.75 -2.73 9.13
N ASP A 46 10.61 -2.89 10.11
CA ASP A 46 11.35 -1.80 10.74
C ASP A 46 12.38 -1.24 9.76
N PHE A 47 12.39 0.08 9.57
CA PHE A 47 13.35 0.71 8.66
C PHE A 47 14.73 0.98 9.26
N GLU A 48 14.88 0.87 10.57
CA GLU A 48 16.19 1.08 11.20
C GLU A 48 17.07 -0.18 11.11
N ASN A 49 16.52 -1.33 11.46
CA ASN A 49 17.27 -2.57 11.56
C ASN A 49 16.85 -3.65 10.54
N GLY A 50 15.78 -3.42 9.77
CA GLY A 50 15.25 -4.37 8.79
C GLY A 50 14.47 -5.55 9.39
N ASP A 51 14.21 -5.54 10.71
CA ASP A 51 13.40 -6.57 11.36
C ASP A 51 12.04 -6.69 10.69
N THR A 52 11.65 -7.91 10.38
CA THR A 52 10.42 -8.18 9.63
C THR A 52 9.55 -9.18 10.37
N LEU A 53 8.25 -8.86 10.48
CA LEU A 53 7.23 -9.79 10.94
C LEU A 53 6.17 -9.94 9.85
N THR A 54 5.78 -11.20 9.55
CA THR A 54 4.69 -11.45 8.61
C THR A 54 3.68 -12.44 9.19
N PHE A 55 2.40 -12.22 8.83
CA PHE A 55 1.31 -13.15 9.06
C PHE A 55 0.68 -13.45 7.70
N ASN A 56 0.59 -14.73 7.29
CA ASN A 56 0.25 -15.13 5.92
C ASN A 56 1.12 -14.43 4.84
N GLY A 57 2.37 -14.15 5.16
CA GLY A 57 3.26 -13.24 4.43
C GLY A 57 3.60 -13.64 3.00
N LYS A 58 3.40 -14.92 2.62
CA LYS A 58 3.63 -15.47 1.27
C LYS A 58 2.34 -15.75 0.49
N ARG A 59 1.17 -15.54 1.10
CA ARG A 59 -0.12 -15.72 0.42
C ARG A 59 -0.36 -14.56 -0.53
N HIS A 60 -0.91 -14.85 -1.71
CA HIS A 60 -1.35 -13.85 -2.67
C HIS A 60 -2.68 -13.24 -2.21
N PHE A 61 -2.75 -11.92 -2.22
CA PHE A 61 -3.94 -11.14 -1.90
C PHE A 61 -4.26 -10.22 -3.06
N PRO A 62 -5.54 -10.11 -3.49
CA PRO A 62 -5.95 -9.15 -4.50
C PRO A 62 -5.69 -7.72 -3.99
N MET A 63 -4.94 -6.94 -4.77
CA MET A 63 -4.47 -5.62 -4.34
C MET A 63 -5.56 -4.56 -4.37
N GLN A 64 -6.51 -4.66 -5.32
CA GLN A 64 -7.36 -3.53 -5.65
C GLN A 64 -6.51 -2.25 -5.82
N SER A 65 -7.02 -1.10 -5.51
CA SER A 65 -6.32 0.18 -5.71
C SER A 65 -4.94 0.33 -5.02
N VAL A 66 -4.48 -0.65 -4.23
CA VAL A 66 -3.10 -0.67 -3.72
C VAL A 66 -2.09 -0.64 -4.88
N PHE A 67 -2.39 -1.25 -6.02
CA PHE A 67 -1.48 -1.26 -7.16
C PHE A 67 -1.24 0.14 -7.78
N LYS A 68 -2.06 1.15 -7.47
CA LYS A 68 -1.85 2.54 -7.91
C LYS A 68 -0.56 3.15 -7.35
N PHE A 69 -0.10 2.70 -6.19
CA PHE A 69 1.24 3.01 -5.69
C PHE A 69 2.33 2.50 -6.65
N HIS A 70 2.20 1.28 -7.15
CA HIS A 70 3.14 0.70 -8.11
C HIS A 70 3.14 1.44 -9.45
N VAL A 71 1.95 1.85 -9.92
CA VAL A 71 1.79 2.66 -11.13
C VAL A 71 2.49 4.00 -10.95
N ALA A 72 2.27 4.69 -9.83
CA ALA A 72 2.92 5.97 -9.53
C ALA A 72 4.45 5.85 -9.50
N LEU A 73 4.99 4.78 -8.89
CA LEU A 73 6.43 4.50 -8.90
C LEU A 73 6.98 4.36 -10.33
N ALA A 74 6.27 3.61 -11.19
CA ALA A 74 6.71 3.40 -12.57
C ALA A 74 6.66 4.69 -13.40
N VAL A 75 5.61 5.51 -13.23
CA VAL A 75 5.49 6.81 -13.91
C VAL A 75 6.58 7.77 -13.44
N LEU A 76 6.82 7.88 -12.13
CA LEU A 76 7.85 8.76 -11.57
C LEU A 76 9.26 8.32 -11.98
N ASN A 77 9.52 7.02 -12.15
CA ASN A 77 10.77 6.55 -12.74
C ASN A 77 10.97 7.04 -14.19
N GLU A 78 9.91 7.19 -15.00
CA GLU A 78 10.04 7.79 -16.35
C GLU A 78 10.20 9.33 -16.27
N VAL A 79 9.67 9.98 -15.22
CA VAL A 79 9.96 11.39 -14.91
C VAL A 79 11.43 11.57 -14.56
N ASP A 80 11.98 10.73 -13.68
CA ASP A 80 13.39 10.79 -13.27
C ASP A 80 14.37 10.51 -14.40
N LYS A 81 13.94 9.76 -15.43
CA LYS A 81 14.70 9.55 -16.68
C LYS A 81 14.57 10.70 -17.68
N GLY A 82 13.83 11.75 -17.37
CA GLY A 82 13.59 12.89 -18.26
C GLY A 82 12.68 12.60 -19.46
N LYS A 83 11.97 11.46 -19.47
CA LYS A 83 11.02 11.13 -20.56
C LYS A 83 9.65 11.75 -20.34
N LEU A 84 9.30 12.05 -19.07
CA LEU A 84 8.09 12.74 -18.65
C LEU A 84 8.48 13.91 -17.73
N ALA A 85 7.56 14.84 -17.52
CA ALA A 85 7.72 15.92 -16.53
C ALA A 85 6.46 16.07 -15.70
N LEU A 86 6.59 16.33 -14.39
CA LEU A 86 5.44 16.48 -13.49
C LEU A 86 4.48 17.62 -13.90
N ASN A 87 5.02 18.69 -14.51
CA ASN A 87 4.25 19.80 -15.04
C ASN A 87 3.82 19.60 -16.50
N GLN A 88 4.16 18.48 -17.13
CA GLN A 88 3.72 18.16 -18.49
C GLN A 88 2.21 18.11 -18.58
N ALA A 89 1.64 18.84 -19.55
CA ALA A 89 0.22 18.79 -19.84
C ALA A 89 -0.14 17.46 -20.52
N ILE A 90 -1.06 16.72 -19.91
CA ILE A 90 -1.64 15.48 -20.42
C ILE A 90 -3.06 15.78 -20.87
N PHE A 91 -3.36 15.54 -22.13
CA PHE A 91 -4.72 15.67 -22.63
C PHE A 91 -5.59 14.51 -22.12
N VAL A 92 -6.62 14.84 -21.38
CA VAL A 92 -7.62 13.90 -20.85
C VAL A 92 -8.89 14.08 -21.67
N SER A 93 -9.18 13.12 -22.55
CA SER A 93 -10.40 13.13 -23.35
C SER A 93 -11.61 12.75 -22.50
N LYS A 94 -12.80 13.08 -22.99
CA LYS A 94 -14.05 12.61 -22.34
C LYS A 94 -14.14 11.09 -22.28
N SER A 95 -13.60 10.38 -23.25
CA SER A 95 -13.55 8.92 -23.29
C SER A 95 -12.58 8.29 -22.29
N ASP A 96 -11.58 9.03 -21.81
CA ASP A 96 -10.68 8.57 -20.75
C ASP A 96 -11.37 8.61 -19.36
N LEU A 97 -12.44 9.41 -19.23
CA LEU A 97 -13.26 9.54 -18.00
C LEU A 97 -14.42 8.53 -18.03
N ILE A 98 -14.07 7.24 -17.90
CA ILE A 98 -14.97 6.11 -18.10
C ILE A 98 -16.18 6.19 -17.14
N PRO A 99 -17.43 6.11 -17.66
CA PRO A 99 -18.62 6.02 -16.82
C PRO A 99 -18.57 4.79 -15.89
N ASN A 100 -19.20 4.90 -14.72
CA ASN A 100 -19.31 3.83 -13.72
C ASN A 100 -17.99 3.43 -13.01
N LEU A 101 -16.83 3.95 -13.41
CA LEU A 101 -15.64 3.88 -12.57
C LEU A 101 -15.71 4.89 -11.43
N TYR A 102 -15.19 4.54 -10.25
CA TYR A 102 -14.95 5.53 -9.21
C TYR A 102 -13.87 6.52 -9.68
N SER A 103 -14.23 7.77 -9.89
CA SER A 103 -13.32 8.79 -10.41
C SER A 103 -13.70 10.21 -9.95
N PRO A 104 -13.12 10.69 -8.82
CA PRO A 104 -13.22 12.08 -8.41
C PRO A 104 -12.77 13.07 -9.49
N MET A 105 -11.80 12.69 -10.32
CA MET A 105 -11.35 13.49 -11.45
C MET A 105 -12.48 13.67 -12.50
N ARG A 106 -13.27 12.61 -12.80
CA ARG A 106 -14.42 12.75 -13.69
C ARG A 106 -15.49 13.66 -13.08
N GLU A 107 -15.71 13.59 -11.78
CA GLU A 107 -16.67 14.47 -11.10
C GLU A 107 -16.24 15.92 -11.17
N LYS A 108 -14.93 16.19 -11.04
CA LYS A 108 -14.34 17.53 -11.15
C LYS A 108 -14.35 18.08 -12.60
N TYR A 109 -14.15 17.21 -13.58
CA TYR A 109 -14.02 17.55 -15.00
C TYR A 109 -14.97 16.73 -15.88
N PRO A 110 -16.30 16.86 -15.73
CA PRO A 110 -17.28 15.95 -16.35
C PRO A 110 -17.27 15.99 -17.87
N GLU A 111 -16.85 17.09 -18.48
CA GLU A 111 -16.78 17.22 -19.93
C GLU A 111 -15.47 16.68 -20.53
N GLY A 112 -14.48 16.37 -19.71
CA GLY A 112 -13.17 15.99 -20.20
C GLY A 112 -12.56 17.02 -21.17
N ASN A 113 -11.82 16.53 -22.19
CA ASN A 113 -11.20 17.34 -23.24
C ASN A 113 -10.36 18.51 -22.65
N ILE A 114 -9.62 18.20 -21.60
CA ILE A 114 -8.84 19.16 -20.81
C ILE A 114 -7.38 18.70 -20.71
N ASN A 115 -6.47 19.66 -20.65
CA ASN A 115 -5.09 19.40 -20.32
C ASN A 115 -4.86 19.52 -18.81
N LEU A 116 -4.41 18.43 -18.18
CA LEU A 116 -4.06 18.40 -16.78
C LEU A 116 -2.55 18.16 -16.61
N PRO A 117 -1.90 18.79 -15.61
CA PRO A 117 -0.52 18.46 -15.27
C PRO A 117 -0.43 16.98 -14.87
N LEU A 118 0.63 16.28 -15.28
CA LEU A 118 0.88 14.88 -14.88
C LEU A 118 0.84 14.73 -13.35
N SER A 119 1.36 15.70 -12.61
CA SER A 119 1.34 15.72 -11.15
C SER A 119 -0.08 15.67 -10.56
N GLU A 120 -1.05 16.33 -11.20
CA GLU A 120 -2.46 16.29 -10.75
C GLU A 120 -3.09 14.91 -10.98
N ILE A 121 -2.79 14.29 -12.13
CA ILE A 121 -3.30 12.94 -12.44
C ILE A 121 -2.72 11.92 -11.45
N ILE A 122 -1.40 11.98 -11.17
CA ILE A 122 -0.77 11.10 -10.17
C ILE A 122 -1.37 11.34 -8.79
N LYS A 123 -1.57 12.61 -8.38
CA LYS A 123 -2.16 12.95 -7.10
C LYS A 123 -3.59 12.39 -6.96
N ASN A 124 -4.46 12.60 -7.95
CA ASN A 124 -5.82 12.05 -7.92
C ASN A 124 -5.79 10.51 -7.86
N THR A 125 -4.92 9.87 -8.63
CA THR A 125 -4.76 8.41 -8.65
C THR A 125 -4.33 7.85 -7.29
N VAL A 126 -3.39 8.48 -6.60
CA VAL A 126 -2.84 7.97 -5.33
C VAL A 126 -3.68 8.43 -4.15
N SER A 127 -3.90 9.75 -3.98
CA SER A 127 -4.52 10.30 -2.77
C SER A 127 -6.04 10.10 -2.72
N GLN A 128 -6.71 10.13 -3.88
CA GLN A 128 -8.15 9.97 -3.99
C GLN A 128 -8.57 8.63 -4.61
N SER A 129 -7.58 7.80 -4.96
CA SER A 129 -7.82 6.48 -5.55
C SER A 129 -8.57 6.49 -6.89
N ASP A 130 -8.39 7.54 -7.70
CA ASP A 130 -9.06 7.73 -8.98
C ASP A 130 -8.74 6.61 -9.98
N ASN A 131 -9.79 5.94 -10.50
CA ASN A 131 -9.62 4.81 -11.41
C ASN A 131 -9.34 5.28 -12.85
N SER A 132 -10.00 6.35 -13.31
CA SER A 132 -9.74 6.92 -14.64
C SER A 132 -8.32 7.46 -14.74
N GLY A 133 -7.85 8.17 -13.69
CA GLY A 133 -6.47 8.62 -13.59
C GLY A 133 -5.47 7.45 -13.65
N CYS A 134 -5.78 6.33 -13.00
CA CYS A 134 -4.94 5.14 -13.05
C CYS A 134 -4.80 4.58 -14.48
N ASP A 135 -5.93 4.43 -15.19
CA ASP A 135 -5.91 3.89 -16.55
C ASP A 135 -5.25 4.86 -17.56
N ILE A 136 -5.37 6.19 -17.34
CA ILE A 136 -4.61 7.19 -18.10
C ILE A 136 -3.10 7.02 -17.85
N LEU A 137 -2.67 6.79 -16.61
CA LEU A 137 -1.26 6.57 -16.29
C LEU A 137 -0.74 5.26 -16.92
N PHE A 138 -1.50 4.18 -16.90
CA PHE A 138 -1.15 2.96 -17.63
C PHE A 138 -0.96 3.22 -19.13
N LYS A 139 -1.90 3.91 -19.76
CA LYS A 139 -1.83 4.28 -21.18
C LYS A 139 -0.58 5.11 -21.47
N LEU A 140 -0.26 6.09 -20.61
CA LEU A 140 0.87 7.00 -20.78
C LEU A 140 2.22 6.27 -20.80
N ILE A 141 2.40 5.24 -19.96
CA ILE A 141 3.67 4.53 -19.85
C ILE A 141 3.74 3.22 -20.65
N GLY A 142 2.66 2.85 -21.39
CA GLY A 142 2.62 1.67 -22.25
C GLY A 142 2.10 0.40 -21.58
N GLY A 143 1.18 0.54 -20.63
CA GLY A 143 0.35 -0.55 -20.08
C GLY A 143 0.88 -1.20 -18.80
N THR A 144 0.08 -2.16 -18.30
CA THR A 144 0.34 -2.90 -17.05
C THR A 144 1.67 -3.66 -17.08
N GLU A 145 2.05 -4.22 -18.23
CA GLU A 145 3.31 -4.95 -18.40
C GLU A 145 4.54 -4.11 -18.07
N LYS A 146 4.52 -2.81 -18.42
CA LYS A 146 5.63 -1.90 -18.11
C LYS A 146 5.78 -1.69 -16.61
N VAL A 147 4.66 -1.54 -15.90
CA VAL A 147 4.65 -1.43 -14.44
C VAL A 147 5.20 -2.73 -13.82
N ASN A 148 4.68 -3.86 -14.25
CA ASN A 148 5.09 -5.18 -13.75
C ASN A 148 6.61 -5.40 -13.93
N LYS A 149 7.11 -5.17 -15.15
CA LYS A 149 8.56 -5.26 -15.45
C LYS A 149 9.41 -4.33 -14.58
N TYR A 150 8.93 -3.11 -14.33
CA TYR A 150 9.64 -2.16 -13.47
C TYR A 150 9.72 -2.68 -12.04
N ILE A 151 8.60 -3.11 -11.45
CA ILE A 151 8.56 -3.62 -10.07
C ILE A 151 9.42 -4.88 -9.92
N HIS A 152 9.34 -5.81 -10.88
CA HIS A 152 10.19 -7.01 -10.88
C HIS A 152 11.69 -6.69 -11.02
N LYS A 153 12.05 -5.64 -11.79
CA LYS A 153 13.43 -5.16 -11.89
C LYS A 153 13.96 -4.61 -10.56
N LEU A 154 13.09 -4.05 -9.71
CA LEU A 154 13.44 -3.64 -8.36
C LEU A 154 13.71 -4.84 -7.42
N GLY A 155 13.50 -6.08 -7.88
CA GLY A 155 13.68 -7.30 -7.08
C GLY A 155 12.46 -7.70 -6.25
N VAL A 156 11.31 -7.04 -6.41
CA VAL A 156 10.04 -7.46 -5.81
C VAL A 156 9.34 -8.40 -6.77
N LYS A 157 9.23 -9.71 -6.42
CA LYS A 157 8.82 -10.77 -7.34
C LYS A 157 7.39 -11.29 -7.11
N ASP A 158 6.96 -11.33 -5.84
CA ASP A 158 5.65 -11.89 -5.47
C ASP A 158 4.53 -10.83 -5.58
N VAL A 159 4.44 -10.22 -6.76
CA VAL A 159 3.46 -9.18 -7.13
C VAL A 159 3.18 -9.26 -8.62
N GLU A 160 1.92 -9.17 -9.02
CA GLU A 160 1.50 -9.10 -10.41
C GLU A 160 0.47 -8.00 -10.63
N ILE A 161 0.59 -7.30 -11.76
CA ILE A 161 -0.33 -6.25 -12.20
C ILE A 161 -0.63 -6.51 -13.68
N LEU A 162 -1.76 -7.17 -13.94
CA LEU A 162 -2.11 -7.69 -15.26
C LEU A 162 -3.27 -6.93 -15.91
N ASP A 163 -4.18 -6.40 -15.11
CA ASP A 163 -5.40 -5.78 -15.58
C ASP A 163 -5.53 -4.32 -15.14
N PRO A 164 -5.92 -3.39 -16.05
CA PRO A 164 -6.29 -2.02 -15.69
C PRO A 164 -7.66 -1.97 -15.00
N GLU A 165 -8.00 -0.82 -14.41
CA GLU A 165 -9.22 -0.65 -13.62
C GLU A 165 -10.50 -0.95 -14.43
N VAL A 166 -10.55 -0.53 -15.68
CA VAL A 166 -11.72 -0.77 -16.55
C VAL A 166 -11.99 -2.25 -16.75
N ARG A 167 -10.96 -3.10 -16.82
CA ARG A 167 -11.15 -4.55 -16.96
C ARG A 167 -11.65 -5.19 -15.67
N ILE A 168 -11.10 -4.79 -14.54
CA ILE A 168 -11.51 -5.28 -13.21
C ILE A 168 -12.95 -4.86 -12.92
N GLN A 169 -13.36 -3.66 -13.32
CA GLN A 169 -14.74 -3.19 -13.18
C GLN A 169 -15.74 -4.04 -13.98
N ASN A 170 -15.35 -4.46 -15.18
CA ASN A 170 -16.20 -5.25 -16.07
C ASN A 170 -16.27 -6.74 -15.68
N ASP A 171 -15.24 -7.26 -15.02
CA ASP A 171 -15.18 -8.64 -14.51
C ASP A 171 -14.56 -8.66 -13.12
N TRP A 172 -15.42 -8.83 -12.12
CA TRP A 172 -15.04 -8.83 -10.71
C TRP A 172 -13.96 -9.89 -10.37
N THR A 173 -13.90 -10.99 -11.12
CA THR A 173 -12.94 -12.07 -10.89
C THR A 173 -11.50 -11.67 -11.26
N LEU A 174 -11.32 -10.72 -12.17
CA LEU A 174 -10.01 -10.24 -12.61
C LEU A 174 -9.21 -9.53 -11.49
N GLN A 175 -9.88 -9.08 -10.43
CA GLN A 175 -9.20 -8.47 -9.29
C GLN A 175 -8.12 -9.37 -8.67
N TYR A 176 -8.31 -10.69 -8.69
CA TYR A 176 -7.36 -11.67 -8.13
C TYR A 176 -6.09 -11.83 -8.98
N ARG A 177 -6.08 -11.30 -10.20
CA ARG A 177 -4.91 -11.32 -11.09
C ARG A 177 -3.93 -10.18 -10.79
N ASN A 178 -4.43 -9.10 -10.17
CA ASN A 178 -3.59 -8.03 -9.62
C ASN A 178 -3.36 -8.33 -8.14
N TYR A 179 -2.30 -9.06 -7.83
CA TYR A 179 -2.04 -9.51 -6.47
C TYR A 179 -0.67 -9.05 -5.94
N SER A 180 -0.55 -9.04 -4.62
CA SER A 180 0.72 -8.95 -3.91
C SER A 180 0.72 -9.90 -2.73
N THR A 181 1.91 -10.26 -2.25
CA THR A 181 2.05 -10.83 -0.92
C THR A 181 2.30 -9.71 0.10
N PRO A 182 1.92 -9.87 1.38
CA PRO A 182 2.27 -8.90 2.43
C PRO A 182 3.76 -8.61 2.50
N PHE A 183 4.60 -9.63 2.27
CA PHE A 183 6.05 -9.45 2.26
C PHE A 183 6.52 -8.61 1.07
N ALA A 184 6.02 -8.85 -0.14
CA ALA A 184 6.36 -8.07 -1.32
C ALA A 184 5.94 -6.59 -1.17
N ALA A 185 4.77 -6.34 -0.56
CA ALA A 185 4.30 -4.98 -0.32
C ALA A 185 5.23 -4.19 0.61
N ILE A 186 5.66 -4.77 1.76
CA ILE A 186 6.60 -4.09 2.67
C ILE A 186 8.00 -3.95 2.08
N GLN A 187 8.46 -4.92 1.25
CA GLN A 187 9.70 -4.79 0.50
C GLN A 187 9.67 -3.60 -0.45
N LEU A 188 8.56 -3.40 -1.18
CA LEU A 188 8.43 -2.28 -2.10
C LEU A 188 8.40 -0.94 -1.36
N LEU A 189 7.69 -0.85 -0.23
CA LEU A 189 7.66 0.32 0.63
C LEU A 189 9.06 0.66 1.19
N GLN A 190 9.84 -0.35 1.61
CA GLN A 190 11.21 -0.17 2.06
C GLN A 190 12.11 0.36 0.93
N LYS A 191 12.02 -0.24 -0.27
CA LYS A 191 12.79 0.21 -1.43
C LYS A 191 12.46 1.66 -1.80
N PHE A 192 11.18 1.99 -1.81
CA PHE A 192 10.71 3.36 -2.03
C PHE A 192 11.29 4.34 -1.01
N HIS A 193 11.32 3.97 0.26
CA HIS A 193 11.74 4.87 1.32
C HIS A 193 13.26 4.96 1.51
N LYS A 194 13.99 3.83 1.39
CA LYS A 194 15.41 3.72 1.77
C LYS A 194 16.39 3.56 0.61
N GLN A 195 15.98 3.00 -0.53
CA GLN A 195 16.92 2.54 -1.56
C GLN A 195 17.06 3.49 -2.76
N HIS A 196 16.55 4.71 -2.66
CA HIS A 196 16.68 5.72 -3.73
C HIS A 196 16.29 5.21 -5.11
N ILE A 197 15.17 4.45 -5.18
CA ILE A 197 14.62 3.95 -6.46
C ILE A 197 14.01 5.06 -7.32
N LEU A 198 13.82 6.23 -6.74
CA LEU A 198 13.40 7.48 -7.37
C LEU A 198 14.37 8.60 -6.97
N SER A 199 14.38 9.69 -7.74
CA SER A 199 15.02 10.94 -7.32
C SER A 199 14.37 11.46 -6.01
N LYS A 200 15.12 12.29 -5.28
CA LYS A 200 14.60 12.88 -4.02
C LYS A 200 13.30 13.66 -4.25
N SER A 201 13.20 14.42 -5.35
CA SER A 201 12.00 15.19 -5.70
C SER A 201 10.79 14.31 -5.99
N SER A 202 10.96 13.24 -6.75
CA SER A 202 9.89 12.27 -7.05
C SER A 202 9.48 11.48 -5.82
N GLN A 203 10.44 11.09 -4.97
CA GLN A 203 10.17 10.41 -3.71
C GLN A 203 9.36 11.31 -2.77
N ASP A 204 9.78 12.57 -2.57
CA ASP A 204 9.10 13.53 -1.69
C ASP A 204 7.68 13.83 -2.20
N PHE A 205 7.52 13.99 -3.51
CA PHE A 205 6.21 14.18 -4.12
C PHE A 205 5.27 12.99 -3.84
N LEU A 206 5.73 11.75 -4.10
CA LEU A 206 4.91 10.56 -3.87
C LEU A 206 4.62 10.37 -2.38
N TYR A 207 5.60 10.53 -1.51
CA TYR A 207 5.40 10.43 -0.07
C TYR A 207 4.36 11.45 0.43
N LYS A 208 4.49 12.71 -0.02
CA LYS A 208 3.54 13.78 0.33
C LYS A 208 2.11 13.41 -0.08
N ILE A 209 1.86 13.01 -1.34
CA ILE A 209 0.52 12.69 -1.78
C ILE A 209 -0.05 11.42 -1.13
N MET A 210 0.80 10.50 -0.66
CA MET A 210 0.38 9.37 0.18
C MET A 210 -0.02 9.82 1.59
N THR A 211 0.62 10.84 2.18
CA THR A 211 0.16 11.40 3.47
C THR A 211 -1.16 12.17 3.35
N GLU A 212 -1.43 12.73 2.16
CA GLU A 212 -2.66 13.43 1.81
C GLU A 212 -3.81 12.50 1.39
N THR A 213 -3.65 11.17 1.51
CA THR A 213 -4.69 10.19 1.14
C THR A 213 -5.97 10.44 1.94
N THR A 214 -7.09 10.59 1.21
CA THR A 214 -8.42 10.87 1.75
C THR A 214 -9.30 9.63 1.88
N THR A 215 -8.89 8.50 1.30
CA THR A 215 -9.61 7.22 1.36
C THR A 215 -9.19 6.40 2.57
N GLY A 216 -10.12 5.61 3.14
CA GLY A 216 -9.85 4.63 4.20
C GLY A 216 -9.31 5.24 5.50
N LEU A 217 -9.85 6.38 5.92
CA LEU A 217 -9.49 7.02 7.20
C LEU A 217 -9.80 6.13 8.42
N THR A 218 -10.66 5.13 8.25
CA THR A 218 -11.05 4.12 9.23
C THR A 218 -10.12 2.89 9.27
N LYS A 219 -9.19 2.76 8.30
CA LYS A 219 -8.24 1.66 8.17
C LYS A 219 -6.99 1.89 9.03
N ILE A 220 -5.79 1.92 8.45
CA ILE A 220 -4.54 2.12 9.23
C ILE A 220 -4.63 3.34 10.15
N LYS A 221 -5.20 4.45 9.69
CA LYS A 221 -5.36 5.69 10.48
C LYS A 221 -6.42 5.58 11.59
N GLY A 222 -7.36 4.64 11.49
CA GLY A 222 -8.61 4.64 12.23
C GLY A 222 -8.50 4.64 13.75
N LEU A 223 -7.46 4.02 14.32
CA LEU A 223 -7.21 3.96 15.76
C LEU A 223 -5.85 4.54 16.16
N LEU A 224 -5.06 5.03 15.21
CA LEU A 224 -3.79 5.70 15.53
C LEU A 224 -4.04 7.09 16.11
N PRO A 225 -3.13 7.60 16.95
CA PRO A 225 -3.18 8.98 17.42
C PRO A 225 -3.23 9.97 16.27
N ARG A 226 -3.86 11.13 16.47
CA ARG A 226 -4.04 12.16 15.41
C ARG A 226 -2.72 12.70 14.88
N GLU A 227 -1.69 12.73 15.70
CA GLU A 227 -0.33 13.16 15.37
C GLU A 227 0.46 12.14 14.56
N ALA A 228 -0.03 10.91 14.39
CA ALA A 228 0.63 9.89 13.59
C ALA A 228 0.71 10.31 12.12
N ILE A 229 1.91 10.36 11.56
CA ILE A 229 2.11 10.60 10.14
C ILE A 229 2.01 9.25 9.42
N VAL A 230 1.03 9.13 8.54
CA VAL A 230 0.74 7.90 7.78
C VAL A 230 0.71 8.21 6.30
N ALA A 231 1.73 7.79 5.58
CA ALA A 231 1.77 7.81 4.12
C ALA A 231 1.23 6.46 3.61
N HIS A 232 0.03 6.41 3.04
CA HIS A 232 -0.62 5.14 2.75
C HIS A 232 -1.40 5.09 1.43
N LYS A 233 -1.70 3.87 0.98
CA LYS A 233 -2.57 3.60 -0.16
C LYS A 233 -3.53 2.46 0.15
N THR A 234 -4.82 2.74 0.01
CA THR A 234 -5.91 1.79 0.27
C THR A 234 -6.33 1.02 -0.97
N GLY A 235 -7.00 -0.12 -0.76
CA GLY A 235 -7.69 -0.91 -1.78
C GLY A 235 -9.01 -1.46 -1.26
N PHE A 236 -10.06 -1.43 -2.09
CA PHE A 236 -11.39 -1.94 -1.73
C PHE A 236 -12.12 -2.46 -2.97
N SER A 237 -12.72 -3.65 -2.88
CA SER A 237 -13.43 -4.30 -3.98
C SER A 237 -14.94 -4.04 -4.00
N GLY A 238 -15.50 -3.56 -2.90
CA GLY A 238 -16.93 -3.71 -2.67
C GLY A 238 -17.32 -5.17 -2.40
N LYS A 239 -18.63 -5.42 -2.32
CA LYS A 239 -19.22 -6.76 -2.17
C LYS A 239 -19.74 -7.27 -3.50
N ASN A 240 -19.57 -8.56 -3.75
CA ASN A 240 -20.24 -9.24 -4.85
C ASN A 240 -21.71 -9.58 -4.48
N LYS A 241 -22.42 -10.25 -5.40
CA LYS A 241 -23.83 -10.62 -5.21
C LYS A 241 -24.06 -11.60 -4.05
N GLU A 242 -23.05 -12.39 -3.71
CA GLU A 242 -23.06 -13.37 -2.61
C GLU A 242 -22.69 -12.72 -1.27
N GLY A 243 -22.42 -11.41 -1.24
CA GLY A 243 -22.03 -10.67 -0.04
C GLY A 243 -20.54 -10.80 0.31
N LEU A 244 -19.73 -11.39 -0.58
CA LEU A 244 -18.29 -11.55 -0.39
C LEU A 244 -17.56 -10.26 -0.76
N THR A 245 -16.72 -9.76 0.14
CA THR A 245 -15.73 -8.70 -0.12
C THR A 245 -14.42 -9.34 -0.55
N GLY A 246 -14.00 -9.16 -1.80
CA GLY A 246 -12.76 -9.74 -2.33
C GLY A 246 -11.50 -9.14 -1.71
N ALA A 247 -11.54 -7.84 -1.43
CA ALA A 247 -10.42 -7.13 -0.82
C ALA A 247 -10.84 -5.91 -0.01
N THR A 248 -10.24 -5.77 1.17
CA THR A 248 -10.17 -4.54 1.98
C THR A 248 -8.73 -4.43 2.45
N ASN A 249 -7.99 -3.47 1.91
CA ASN A 249 -6.54 -3.40 2.08
C ASN A 249 -6.08 -2.00 2.48
N ASP A 250 -4.93 -1.95 3.15
CA ASP A 250 -4.19 -0.70 3.34
C ASP A 250 -2.69 -1.01 3.51
N ILE A 251 -1.84 -0.29 2.79
CA ILE A 251 -0.38 -0.38 2.92
C ILE A 251 0.22 0.98 3.11
N GLY A 252 1.28 1.09 3.90
CA GLY A 252 1.87 2.42 4.10
C GLY A 252 3.14 2.43 4.93
N ILE A 253 3.63 3.64 5.13
CA ILE A 253 4.75 3.99 5.99
C ILE A 253 4.21 4.81 7.15
N ILE A 254 4.48 4.38 8.36
CA ILE A 254 4.09 5.07 9.58
C ILE A 254 5.32 5.69 10.24
N THR A 255 5.20 6.97 10.61
CA THR A 255 6.24 7.69 11.37
C THR A 255 5.77 7.84 12.82
N LEU A 256 6.60 7.38 13.74
CA LEU A 256 6.40 7.50 15.19
C LEU A 256 6.79 8.88 15.70
N PRO A 257 6.34 9.30 16.90
CA PRO A 257 6.71 10.60 17.48
C PRO A 257 8.22 10.83 17.69
N ASN A 258 8.98 9.74 17.85
CA ASN A 258 10.44 9.78 17.95
C ASN A 258 11.16 9.84 16.59
N GLY A 259 10.41 9.95 15.47
CA GLY A 259 10.93 10.00 14.11
C GLY A 259 11.26 8.64 13.49
N LYS A 260 11.21 7.54 14.23
CA LYS A 260 11.36 6.19 13.67
C LYS A 260 10.23 5.87 12.71
N GLN A 261 10.54 5.05 11.69
CA GLN A 261 9.57 4.70 10.66
C GLN A 261 9.56 3.19 10.39
N PHE A 262 8.39 2.69 10.03
CA PHE A 262 8.23 1.31 9.61
C PHE A 262 7.23 1.20 8.46
N ALA A 263 7.41 0.17 7.63
CA ALA A 263 6.42 -0.24 6.65
C ALA A 263 5.38 -1.17 7.28
N ILE A 264 4.13 -1.00 6.86
CA ILE A 264 3.03 -1.90 7.20
C ILE A 264 2.20 -2.19 5.95
N ALA A 265 1.78 -3.45 5.79
CA ALA A 265 0.86 -3.88 4.76
C ALA A 265 -0.17 -4.81 5.40
N ILE A 266 -1.45 -4.48 5.28
CA ILE A 266 -2.55 -5.25 5.81
C ILE A 266 -3.54 -5.52 4.69
N PHE A 267 -3.77 -6.80 4.42
CA PHE A 267 -4.71 -7.29 3.43
C PHE A 267 -5.79 -8.10 4.14
N VAL A 268 -7.04 -7.81 3.83
CA VAL A 268 -8.21 -8.60 4.24
C VAL A 268 -8.90 -9.03 2.96
N SER A 269 -8.92 -10.33 2.67
CA SER A 269 -9.55 -10.86 1.47
C SER A 269 -10.59 -11.93 1.77
N ASP A 270 -11.45 -12.14 0.79
CA ASP A 270 -12.50 -13.16 0.83
C ASP A 270 -13.34 -13.07 2.11
N SER A 271 -13.71 -11.84 2.46
CA SER A 271 -14.40 -11.55 3.72
C SER A 271 -15.92 -11.58 3.56
N MET A 272 -16.58 -12.31 4.48
CA MET A 272 -18.02 -12.28 4.64
C MET A 272 -18.47 -11.28 5.73
N GLU A 273 -17.54 -10.56 6.33
CA GLU A 273 -17.81 -9.51 7.30
C GLU A 273 -18.31 -8.23 6.62
N ASP A 274 -18.89 -7.31 7.40
CA ASP A 274 -19.21 -5.98 6.90
C ASP A 274 -17.96 -5.10 6.74
N GLU A 275 -18.11 -3.96 6.07
CA GLU A 275 -17.01 -3.03 5.82
C GLU A 275 -16.42 -2.45 7.10
N ILE A 276 -17.28 -2.13 8.08
CA ILE A 276 -16.87 -1.59 9.39
C ILE A 276 -15.98 -2.60 10.11
N THR A 277 -16.36 -3.88 10.10
CA THR A 277 -15.60 -4.98 10.72
C THR A 277 -14.25 -5.17 10.00
N ASN A 278 -14.23 -5.13 8.65
CA ASN A 278 -13.00 -5.25 7.88
C ASN A 278 -12.04 -4.08 8.16
N ASP A 279 -12.54 -2.85 8.17
CA ASP A 279 -11.76 -1.66 8.47
C ASP A 279 -11.23 -1.69 9.90
N LYS A 280 -12.05 -2.12 10.86
CA LYS A 280 -11.67 -2.27 12.27
C LYS A 280 -10.54 -3.29 12.46
N MET A 281 -10.56 -4.43 11.75
CA MET A 281 -9.44 -5.38 11.79
C MET A 281 -8.13 -4.71 11.37
N ILE A 282 -8.15 -3.91 10.30
CA ILE A 282 -6.97 -3.17 9.82
C ILE A 282 -6.51 -2.17 10.89
N ALA A 283 -7.44 -1.40 11.45
CA ALA A 283 -7.13 -0.39 12.46
C ALA A 283 -6.58 -1.00 13.76
N GLU A 284 -7.14 -2.10 14.25
CA GLU A 284 -6.68 -2.80 15.45
C GLU A 284 -5.29 -3.43 15.25
N ILE A 285 -5.02 -3.98 14.07
CA ILE A 285 -3.68 -4.49 13.73
C ILE A 285 -2.67 -3.34 13.67
N ALA A 286 -3.03 -2.23 13.01
CA ALA A 286 -2.15 -1.05 12.92
C ALA A 286 -1.83 -0.47 14.31
N LEU A 287 -2.83 -0.37 15.20
CA LEU A 287 -2.63 0.06 16.58
C LEU A 287 -1.74 -0.92 17.37
N ALA A 288 -1.92 -2.22 17.19
CA ALA A 288 -1.08 -3.22 17.84
C ALA A 288 0.39 -3.09 17.43
N VAL A 289 0.66 -2.78 16.15
CA VAL A 289 2.01 -2.55 15.62
C VAL A 289 2.58 -1.23 16.11
N TRP A 290 1.78 -0.17 16.15
CA TRP A 290 2.14 1.13 16.72
C TRP A 290 2.59 0.99 18.17
N ASP A 291 1.78 0.36 19.02
CA ASP A 291 2.08 0.10 20.43
C ASP A 291 3.37 -0.72 20.61
N TYR A 292 3.60 -1.69 19.71
CA TYR A 292 4.80 -2.51 19.72
C TYR A 292 6.06 -1.65 19.51
N TYR A 293 6.04 -0.77 18.50
CA TYR A 293 7.19 0.06 18.17
C TYR A 293 7.40 1.24 19.14
N LEU A 294 6.37 1.72 19.80
CA LEU A 294 6.53 2.71 20.87
C LEU A 294 7.27 2.16 22.09
N ARG A 295 7.23 0.83 22.32
CA ARG A 295 7.89 0.17 23.46
C ARG A 295 9.29 -0.34 23.11
N LYS A 296 9.65 -0.37 21.83
CA LYS A 296 10.94 -0.80 21.30
C LYS A 296 11.92 0.37 21.16
#